data_03b0e1f5b1a579b89f16a3794efcf4d6
#
_entry.id   03b0e1f5b1a579b89f16a3794efcf4d6
#
_cell.length_a   1.000
_cell.length_b   1.000
_cell.length_c   1.000
_cell.angle_alpha   90.00
_cell.angle_beta   90.00
_cell.angle_gamma   90.00
#
_symmetry.space_group_name_H-M   'P 1'
#
loop_
_entity.id
_entity.type
_entity.pdbx_description
1 polymer ?
#
loop_
_entity_poly.entity_id
_entity_poly.type
_entity_poly.pdbx_seq_one_letter_code
_entity_poly.pdbx_strand_id
1 'polypeptide(L)'
;MGAVAEFRDMVKALHRAGIEVILDVVFNHTAECGDDGPTQCFRGLDNPTYYLLGEDHSQYANFTGTGNTLNANHPVIRRMIVDSLRYWVTEMHVDGFRFDLASILARDSFGAVMANPPVLWDIESDPALAGTKMIAEAWDAAGLYQVGSFVGDSWKEWNDRFRDDIRDFFRGANDSAVRAADRQGLPLNPPSPRSRRESSGPSEYFKGKNASRHSLKYPL
;
A
#
# COMPACT_ATOMS: atom_id res chain seq x y z
N MET A 1 15.42 -12.00 26.58
CA MET A 1 14.67 -12.51 25.39
C MET A 1 15.15 -11.75 24.18
N GLY A 2 15.18 -12.34 22.97
CA GLY A 2 15.52 -11.60 21.74
C GLY A 2 14.29 -10.91 21.16
N ALA A 3 14.47 -9.84 20.37
CA ALA A 3 13.41 -9.04 19.77
C ALA A 3 12.33 -9.86 19.03
N VAL A 4 12.70 -10.95 18.36
CA VAL A 4 11.78 -11.87 17.68
C VAL A 4 10.84 -12.56 18.65
N ALA A 5 11.34 -13.01 19.81
CA ALA A 5 10.50 -13.64 20.83
C ALA A 5 9.53 -12.63 21.46
N GLU A 6 9.99 -11.42 21.72
CA GLU A 6 9.15 -10.35 22.27
C GLU A 6 8.02 -9.97 21.31
N PHE A 7 8.30 -9.89 20.00
CA PHE A 7 7.28 -9.66 18.99
C PHE A 7 6.22 -10.78 18.97
N ARG A 8 6.65 -12.03 18.97
CA ARG A 8 5.74 -13.19 19.04
C ARG A 8 4.87 -13.18 20.31
N ASP A 9 5.44 -12.80 21.44
CA ASP A 9 4.69 -12.70 22.70
C ASP A 9 3.69 -11.55 22.68
N MET A 10 4.02 -10.43 22.03
CA MET A 10 3.09 -9.33 21.77
C MET A 10 1.90 -9.82 20.92
N VAL A 11 2.15 -10.48 19.79
CA VAL A 11 1.11 -11.00 18.90
C VAL A 11 0.19 -11.97 19.68
N LYS A 12 0.75 -12.92 20.43
CA LYS A 12 -0.02 -13.84 21.28
C LYS A 12 -0.90 -13.11 22.30
N ALA A 13 -0.38 -12.05 22.92
CA ALA A 13 -1.14 -11.28 23.89
C ALA A 13 -2.33 -10.56 23.25
N LEU A 14 -2.13 -9.97 22.06
CA LEU A 14 -3.17 -9.33 21.28
C LEU A 14 -4.24 -10.34 20.83
N HIS A 15 -3.84 -11.49 20.30
CA HIS A 15 -4.76 -12.55 19.90
C HIS A 15 -5.60 -13.08 21.08
N ARG A 16 -5.02 -13.24 22.27
CA ARG A 16 -5.79 -13.61 23.47
C ARG A 16 -6.85 -12.58 23.84
N ALA A 17 -6.63 -11.32 23.52
CA ALA A 17 -7.59 -10.23 23.70
C ALA A 17 -8.58 -10.09 22.52
N GLY A 18 -8.51 -10.97 21.51
CA GLY A 18 -9.34 -10.91 20.31
C GLY A 18 -8.96 -9.79 19.34
N ILE A 19 -7.72 -9.31 19.40
CA ILE A 19 -7.19 -8.22 18.56
C ILE A 19 -6.27 -8.81 17.50
N GLU A 20 -6.56 -8.53 16.24
CA GLU A 20 -5.72 -8.87 15.09
C GLU A 20 -4.57 -7.91 14.91
N VAL A 21 -3.47 -8.39 14.32
CA VAL A 21 -2.26 -7.62 14.07
C VAL A 21 -2.07 -7.42 12.58
N ILE A 22 -2.08 -6.17 12.13
CA ILE A 22 -1.80 -5.79 10.74
C ILE A 22 -0.47 -5.03 10.71
N LEU A 23 0.46 -5.49 9.88
CA LEU A 23 1.73 -4.80 9.66
C LEU A 23 1.60 -3.79 8.52
N ASP A 24 2.16 -2.61 8.76
CA ASP A 24 2.39 -1.61 7.71
C ASP A 24 3.73 -1.91 7.02
N VAL A 25 3.68 -2.29 5.75
CA VAL A 25 4.85 -2.74 4.99
C VAL A 25 5.19 -1.80 3.86
N VAL A 26 6.49 -1.56 3.69
CA VAL A 26 7.04 -0.67 2.68
C VAL A 26 7.88 -1.48 1.71
N PHE A 27 7.30 -1.82 0.56
CA PHE A 27 7.97 -2.52 -0.54
C PHE A 27 8.12 -1.65 -1.78
N ASN A 28 7.91 -0.36 -1.64
CA ASN A 28 7.97 0.58 -2.75
C ASN A 28 9.28 1.35 -2.81
N HIS A 29 10.00 1.54 -1.69
CA HIS A 29 11.27 2.26 -1.62
C HIS A 29 12.14 1.76 -0.46
N THR A 30 13.36 2.29 -0.38
CA THR A 30 14.26 2.09 0.77
C THR A 30 14.73 3.43 1.35
N ALA A 31 15.29 3.38 2.57
CA ALA A 31 15.87 4.54 3.23
C ALA A 31 17.18 5.04 2.57
N GLU A 32 17.60 4.44 1.45
CA GLU A 32 18.76 4.90 0.68
C GLU A 32 18.51 6.21 -0.10
N CYS A 33 17.28 6.68 -0.14
CA CYS A 33 16.89 7.94 -0.77
C CYS A 33 17.25 8.03 -2.27
N GLY A 34 17.65 9.23 -2.76
CA GLY A 34 18.07 9.47 -4.13
C GLY A 34 19.55 9.13 -4.39
N ASP A 35 20.08 9.65 -5.49
CA ASP A 35 21.44 9.35 -5.99
C ASP A 35 22.52 9.74 -5.00
N ASP A 36 22.30 10.80 -4.22
CA ASP A 36 23.17 11.33 -3.17
C ASP A 36 22.98 10.63 -1.81
N GLY A 37 22.06 9.70 -1.71
CA GLY A 37 21.78 8.99 -0.46
C GLY A 37 22.86 7.95 -0.10
N PRO A 38 22.80 7.41 1.13
CA PRO A 38 23.79 6.47 1.62
C PRO A 38 23.66 5.10 0.93
N THR A 39 24.77 4.35 0.83
CA THR A 39 24.77 2.95 0.42
C THR A 39 24.69 2.07 1.66
N GLN A 40 23.50 1.65 2.04
CA GLN A 40 23.24 0.92 3.29
C GLN A 40 22.45 -0.38 3.11
N CYS A 41 21.78 -0.54 1.96
CA CYS A 41 20.87 -1.64 1.70
C CYS A 41 21.21 -2.31 0.35
N PHE A 42 20.31 -2.24 -0.62
CA PHE A 42 20.42 -3.00 -1.87
C PHE A 42 21.31 -2.34 -2.93
N ARG A 43 21.54 -1.04 -2.82
CA ARG A 43 22.40 -0.29 -3.74
C ARG A 43 23.78 -0.91 -3.87
N GLY A 44 24.37 -1.32 -2.76
CA GLY A 44 25.70 -1.94 -2.71
C GLY A 44 25.75 -3.39 -3.19
N LEU A 45 24.59 -4.04 -3.39
CA LEU A 45 24.50 -5.43 -3.85
C LEU A 45 24.41 -5.51 -5.37
N ASP A 46 23.32 -5.01 -5.94
CA ASP A 46 23.09 -5.00 -7.38
C ASP A 46 22.04 -3.94 -7.72
N ASN A 47 22.48 -2.72 -7.91
CA ASN A 47 21.62 -1.56 -8.07
C ASN A 47 20.50 -1.74 -9.13
N PRO A 48 20.80 -2.19 -10.38
CA PRO A 48 19.77 -2.32 -11.42
C PRO A 48 18.78 -3.45 -11.20
N THR A 49 19.12 -4.45 -10.40
CA THR A 49 18.17 -5.50 -10.02
C THR A 49 17.13 -4.99 -9.01
N TYR A 50 17.60 -4.18 -8.04
CA TYR A 50 16.75 -3.78 -6.91
C TYR A 50 15.95 -2.50 -7.14
N TYR A 51 16.47 -1.58 -7.97
CA TYR A 51 15.83 -0.27 -8.16
C TYR A 51 15.44 0.00 -9.61
N LEU A 52 14.39 0.77 -9.78
CA LEU A 52 14.07 1.37 -11.06
C LEU A 52 15.05 2.53 -11.30
N LEU A 53 15.75 2.48 -12.43
CA LEU A 53 16.72 3.49 -12.83
C LEU A 53 16.17 4.35 -13.97
N GLY A 54 16.66 5.58 -14.09
CA GLY A 54 16.44 6.45 -15.24
C GLY A 54 17.12 5.92 -16.51
N GLU A 55 16.91 6.60 -17.62
CA GLU A 55 17.39 6.16 -18.94
C GLU A 55 18.91 5.99 -19.01
N ASP A 56 19.68 6.84 -18.35
CA ASP A 56 21.14 6.81 -18.31
C ASP A 56 21.71 5.95 -17.17
N HIS A 57 20.83 5.33 -16.36
CA HIS A 57 21.16 4.52 -15.19
C HIS A 57 21.98 5.24 -14.09
N SER A 58 22.22 6.54 -14.23
CA SER A 58 22.92 7.34 -13.21
C SER A 58 21.98 7.86 -12.12
N GLN A 59 20.69 7.87 -12.39
CA GLN A 59 19.66 8.38 -11.51
C GLN A 59 18.58 7.34 -11.25
N TYR A 60 17.88 7.48 -10.11
CA TYR A 60 16.73 6.65 -9.78
C TYR A 60 15.44 7.21 -10.38
N ALA A 61 14.61 6.34 -10.91
CA ALA A 61 13.22 6.67 -11.16
C ALA A 61 12.49 6.82 -9.81
N ASN A 62 11.90 7.99 -9.57
CA ASN A 62 11.30 8.33 -8.28
C ASN A 62 9.78 8.46 -8.38
N PHE A 63 9.06 7.34 -8.30
CA PHE A 63 7.61 7.29 -8.26
C PHE A 63 7.06 7.36 -6.83
N THR A 64 7.95 7.30 -5.82
CA THR A 64 7.59 7.23 -4.41
C THR A 64 7.66 8.57 -3.69
N GLY A 65 8.32 9.55 -4.28
CA GLY A 65 8.60 10.84 -3.65
C GLY A 65 9.76 10.82 -2.64
N THR A 66 10.38 9.64 -2.40
CA THR A 66 11.46 9.46 -1.41
C THR A 66 12.86 9.44 -2.02
N GLY A 67 12.96 9.46 -3.35
CA GLY A 67 14.22 9.47 -4.09
C GLY A 67 14.54 8.19 -4.84
N ASN A 68 13.97 7.05 -4.46
CA ASN A 68 14.14 5.78 -5.17
C ASN A 68 12.80 5.02 -5.29
N THR A 69 12.78 4.04 -6.17
CA THR A 69 11.65 3.11 -6.33
C THR A 69 12.19 1.70 -6.48
N LEU A 70 11.69 0.75 -5.69
CA LEU A 70 12.06 -0.65 -5.83
C LEU A 70 11.47 -1.27 -7.11
N ASN A 71 12.26 -2.11 -7.77
CA ASN A 71 11.87 -2.86 -8.96
C ASN A 71 11.06 -4.11 -8.58
N ALA A 72 9.87 -3.89 -8.00
CA ALA A 72 9.07 -4.92 -7.34
C ALA A 72 8.69 -6.09 -8.25
N ASN A 73 8.62 -5.89 -9.57
CA ASN A 73 8.29 -6.93 -10.53
C ASN A 73 9.52 -7.68 -11.11
N HIS A 74 10.73 -7.27 -10.73
CA HIS A 74 11.92 -8.08 -11.02
C HIS A 74 11.84 -9.41 -10.25
N PRO A 75 12.15 -10.57 -10.86
CA PRO A 75 11.95 -11.88 -10.23
C PRO A 75 12.59 -12.05 -8.87
N VAL A 76 13.78 -11.45 -8.64
CA VAL A 76 14.50 -11.51 -7.36
C VAL A 76 13.73 -10.74 -6.29
N ILE A 77 13.30 -9.51 -6.59
CA ILE A 77 12.60 -8.64 -5.64
C ILE A 77 11.21 -9.19 -5.35
N ARG A 78 10.50 -9.63 -6.38
CA ARG A 78 9.19 -10.27 -6.27
C ARG A 78 9.24 -11.45 -5.30
N ARG A 79 10.25 -12.32 -5.43
CA ARG A 79 10.44 -13.43 -4.51
C ARG A 79 10.75 -12.96 -3.09
N MET A 80 11.63 -11.98 -2.94
CA MET A 80 11.95 -11.40 -1.63
C MET A 80 10.70 -10.86 -0.92
N ILE A 81 9.82 -10.16 -1.65
CA ILE A 81 8.56 -9.64 -1.10
C ILE A 81 7.67 -10.79 -0.61
N VAL A 82 7.42 -11.78 -1.46
CA VAL A 82 6.56 -12.92 -1.12
C VAL A 82 7.13 -13.73 0.05
N ASP A 83 8.43 -14.01 0.05
CA ASP A 83 9.07 -14.76 1.14
C ASP A 83 9.03 -13.97 2.47
N SER A 84 9.17 -12.64 2.42
CA SER A 84 8.99 -11.78 3.59
C SER A 84 7.56 -11.85 4.14
N LEU A 85 6.54 -11.74 3.30
CA LEU A 85 5.14 -11.83 3.71
C LEU A 85 4.82 -13.21 4.32
N ARG A 86 5.30 -14.28 3.68
CA ARG A 86 5.15 -15.64 4.23
C ARG A 86 5.75 -15.77 5.62
N TYR A 87 6.97 -15.26 5.82
CA TYR A 87 7.62 -15.29 7.13
C TYR A 87 6.77 -14.60 8.22
N TRP A 88 6.25 -13.43 7.93
CA TRP A 88 5.41 -12.70 8.88
C TRP A 88 4.11 -13.43 9.22
N VAL A 89 3.50 -14.12 8.26
CA VAL A 89 2.28 -14.90 8.49
C VAL A 89 2.60 -16.21 9.20
N THR A 90 3.55 -17.00 8.70
CA THR A 90 3.79 -18.37 9.20
C THR A 90 4.57 -18.41 10.50
N GLU A 91 5.54 -17.50 10.67
CA GLU A 91 6.44 -17.49 11.82
C GLU A 91 6.04 -16.48 12.90
N MET A 92 5.47 -15.35 12.49
CA MET A 92 5.11 -14.27 13.41
C MET A 92 3.60 -14.20 13.68
N HIS A 93 2.80 -14.94 12.91
CA HIS A 93 1.35 -15.05 13.05
C HIS A 93 0.61 -13.70 12.95
N VAL A 94 1.05 -12.82 12.05
CA VAL A 94 0.29 -11.59 11.76
C VAL A 94 -0.94 -11.91 10.89
N ASP A 95 -1.99 -11.11 11.04
CA ASP A 95 -3.30 -11.35 10.42
C ASP A 95 -3.46 -10.59 9.10
N GLY A 96 -2.58 -9.63 8.83
CA GLY A 96 -2.68 -8.83 7.61
C GLY A 96 -1.54 -7.85 7.39
N PHE A 97 -1.61 -7.19 6.25
CA PHE A 97 -0.66 -6.17 5.82
C PHE A 97 -1.37 -4.96 5.25
N ARG A 98 -0.86 -3.77 5.56
CA ARG A 98 -1.15 -2.54 4.85
C ARG A 98 0.06 -2.19 4.01
N PHE A 99 -0.12 -2.10 2.69
CA PHE A 99 0.95 -1.79 1.75
C PHE A 99 0.99 -0.29 1.47
N ASP A 100 2.09 0.32 1.89
CA ASP A 100 2.40 1.70 1.59
C ASP A 100 2.59 1.89 0.08
N LEU A 101 1.98 2.93 -0.51
CA LEU A 101 2.03 3.24 -1.94
C LEU A 101 1.93 1.98 -2.83
N ALA A 102 0.93 1.14 -2.60
CA ALA A 102 0.81 -0.17 -3.23
C ALA A 102 0.77 -0.12 -4.76
N SER A 103 0.37 1.00 -5.36
CA SER A 103 0.39 1.20 -6.82
C SER A 103 1.79 1.14 -7.43
N ILE A 104 2.84 1.31 -6.65
CA ILE A 104 4.23 1.09 -7.10
C ILE A 104 4.43 -0.36 -7.53
N LEU A 105 3.80 -1.32 -6.86
CA LEU A 105 3.86 -2.74 -7.20
C LEU A 105 3.22 -3.07 -8.56
N ALA A 106 2.45 -2.14 -9.13
CA ALA A 106 1.88 -2.28 -10.47
C ALA A 106 2.81 -1.80 -11.59
N ARG A 107 4.04 -1.34 -11.28
CA ARG A 107 4.98 -0.83 -12.30
C ARG A 107 5.95 -1.91 -12.76
N ASP A 108 6.26 -1.91 -14.06
CA ASP A 108 7.31 -2.75 -14.65
C ASP A 108 8.73 -2.17 -14.40
N SER A 109 9.74 -2.83 -14.93
CA SER A 109 11.14 -2.40 -14.79
C SER A 109 11.48 -1.07 -15.49
N PHE A 110 10.55 -0.53 -16.30
CA PHE A 110 10.67 0.76 -16.96
C PHE A 110 9.78 1.83 -16.32
N GLY A 111 9.07 1.47 -15.23
CA GLY A 111 8.14 2.36 -14.54
C GLY A 111 6.74 2.46 -15.18
N ALA A 112 6.47 1.73 -16.27
CA ALA A 112 5.15 1.70 -16.89
C ALA A 112 4.17 0.87 -16.06
N VAL A 113 2.90 1.30 -16.02
CA VAL A 113 1.86 0.62 -15.25
C VAL A 113 1.37 -0.62 -16.00
N MET A 114 1.42 -1.76 -15.34
CA MET A 114 0.93 -3.04 -15.87
C MET A 114 -0.51 -3.31 -15.46
N ALA A 115 -1.30 -3.85 -16.39
CA ALA A 115 -2.66 -4.30 -16.08
C ALA A 115 -2.67 -5.55 -15.17
N ASN A 116 -1.65 -6.39 -15.29
CA ASN A 116 -1.52 -7.65 -14.54
C ASN A 116 -0.10 -7.75 -13.93
N PRO A 117 0.16 -7.02 -12.84
CA PRO A 117 1.49 -7.01 -12.23
C PRO A 117 1.79 -8.36 -11.56
N PRO A 118 2.88 -9.05 -11.95
CA PRO A 118 3.18 -10.39 -11.45
C PRO A 118 3.30 -10.48 -9.93
N VAL A 119 3.90 -9.48 -9.27
CA VAL A 119 4.07 -9.51 -7.81
C VAL A 119 2.73 -9.52 -7.06
N LEU A 120 1.73 -8.78 -7.55
CA LEU A 120 0.42 -8.73 -6.91
C LEU A 120 -0.33 -10.06 -7.09
N TRP A 121 -0.18 -10.70 -8.25
CA TRP A 121 -0.74 -12.04 -8.48
C TRP A 121 -0.02 -13.13 -7.70
N ASP A 122 1.30 -13.04 -7.51
CA ASP A 122 2.04 -13.97 -6.66
C ASP A 122 1.56 -13.87 -5.19
N ILE A 123 1.29 -12.65 -4.70
CA ILE A 123 0.73 -12.44 -3.36
C ILE A 123 -0.69 -12.99 -3.26
N GLU A 124 -1.55 -12.69 -4.24
CA GLU A 124 -2.96 -13.09 -4.26
C GLU A 124 -3.15 -14.61 -4.31
N SER A 125 -2.28 -15.30 -5.07
CA SER A 125 -2.37 -16.74 -5.31
C SER A 125 -1.57 -17.58 -4.31
N ASP A 126 -0.85 -16.97 -3.38
CA ASP A 126 0.01 -17.69 -2.44
C ASP A 126 -0.81 -18.42 -1.36
N PRO A 127 -0.68 -19.76 -1.25
CA PRO A 127 -1.44 -20.52 -0.27
C PRO A 127 -1.15 -20.14 1.19
N ALA A 128 0.08 -19.71 1.49
CA ALA A 128 0.44 -19.29 2.85
C ALA A 128 -0.19 -17.95 3.23
N LEU A 129 -0.55 -17.15 2.22
CA LEU A 129 -1.19 -15.84 2.41
C LEU A 129 -2.72 -15.91 2.25
N ALA A 130 -3.27 -17.10 1.95
CA ALA A 130 -4.71 -17.30 1.82
C ALA A 130 -5.43 -16.93 3.14
N GLY A 131 -6.39 -16.03 3.04
CA GLY A 131 -7.13 -15.53 4.21
C GLY A 131 -6.46 -14.39 4.99
N THR A 132 -5.22 -14.02 4.64
CA THR A 132 -4.52 -12.86 5.20
C THR A 132 -5.17 -11.56 4.69
N LYS A 133 -5.37 -10.60 5.56
CA LYS A 133 -5.95 -9.30 5.19
C LYS A 133 -4.93 -8.46 4.41
N MET A 134 -5.30 -8.07 3.20
CA MET A 134 -4.49 -7.21 2.34
C MET A 134 -5.17 -5.85 2.20
N ILE A 135 -4.46 -4.78 2.56
CA ILE A 135 -4.94 -3.41 2.49
C ILE A 135 -3.95 -2.61 1.64
N ALA A 136 -4.45 -2.01 0.56
CA ALA A 136 -3.65 -1.20 -0.34
C ALA A 136 -3.87 0.30 -0.08
N GLU A 137 -2.77 1.03 -0.01
CA GLU A 137 -2.76 2.43 -0.33
C GLU A 137 -2.63 2.55 -1.86
N ALA A 138 -3.78 2.60 -2.55
CA ALA A 138 -3.88 2.37 -4.00
C ALA A 138 -3.55 3.63 -4.82
N TRP A 139 -2.42 4.27 -4.54
CA TRP A 139 -1.84 5.42 -5.28
C TRP A 139 -0.32 5.44 -5.17
N ASP A 140 0.32 6.38 -5.89
CA ASP A 140 1.73 6.70 -5.75
C ASP A 140 1.97 8.23 -5.73
N ALA A 141 3.23 8.65 -5.56
CA ALA A 141 3.60 10.06 -5.52
C ALA A 141 3.76 10.69 -6.93
N ALA A 142 3.70 9.90 -7.98
CA ALA A 142 3.82 10.36 -9.37
C ALA A 142 2.47 10.53 -10.09
N GLY A 143 1.35 10.44 -9.33
CA GLY A 143 0.01 10.70 -9.84
C GLY A 143 -0.78 9.47 -10.29
N LEU A 144 -0.26 8.26 -10.14
CA LEU A 144 -1.05 7.05 -10.32
C LEU A 144 -2.06 6.90 -9.19
N TYR A 145 -3.35 6.73 -9.55
CA TYR A 145 -4.44 6.61 -8.60
C TYR A 145 -5.35 5.45 -9.01
N GLN A 146 -5.33 4.38 -8.24
CA GLN A 146 -6.03 3.12 -8.53
C GLN A 146 -7.13 2.79 -7.51
N VAL A 147 -7.56 3.74 -6.68
CA VAL A 147 -8.67 3.52 -5.75
C VAL A 147 -9.94 3.19 -6.50
N GLY A 148 -10.53 2.03 -6.21
CA GLY A 148 -11.69 1.46 -6.90
C GLY A 148 -11.35 0.59 -8.11
N SER A 149 -10.06 0.47 -8.45
CA SER A 149 -9.57 -0.34 -9.58
C SER A 149 -8.26 -1.07 -9.29
N PHE A 150 -7.85 -1.17 -8.04
CA PHE A 150 -6.66 -1.93 -7.65
C PHE A 150 -6.84 -3.42 -7.95
N VAL A 151 -5.74 -4.07 -8.31
CA VAL A 151 -5.73 -5.46 -8.77
C VAL A 151 -6.06 -6.44 -7.65
N GLY A 152 -6.84 -7.49 -7.96
CA GLY A 152 -7.20 -8.58 -7.06
C GLY A 152 -8.57 -8.41 -6.41
N ASP A 153 -9.18 -9.54 -6.02
CA ASP A 153 -10.50 -9.57 -5.39
C ASP A 153 -10.44 -9.54 -3.86
N SER A 154 -9.31 -9.92 -3.26
CA SER A 154 -9.13 -9.99 -1.80
C SER A 154 -8.66 -8.66 -1.18
N TRP A 155 -8.08 -7.78 -1.97
CA TRP A 155 -7.53 -6.51 -1.50
C TRP A 155 -8.62 -5.53 -1.05
N LYS A 156 -8.36 -4.88 0.07
CA LYS A 156 -9.11 -3.71 0.54
C LYS A 156 -8.29 -2.46 0.22
N GLU A 157 -8.97 -1.34 -0.01
CA GLU A 157 -8.31 -0.10 -0.37
C GLU A 157 -8.57 0.97 0.67
N TRP A 158 -7.54 1.72 1.06
CA TRP A 158 -7.75 2.96 1.76
C TRP A 158 -8.34 3.99 0.79
N ASN A 159 -9.27 4.81 1.30
CA ASN A 159 -9.93 5.85 0.53
C ASN A 159 -9.55 7.22 1.11
N ASP A 160 -8.62 7.90 0.44
CA ASP A 160 -8.14 9.23 0.82
C ASP A 160 -9.22 10.30 0.70
N ARG A 161 -10.11 10.20 -0.30
CA ARG A 161 -11.22 11.14 -0.46
C ARG A 161 -12.20 11.05 0.69
N PHE A 162 -12.53 9.84 1.13
CA PHE A 162 -13.34 9.64 2.32
C PHE A 162 -12.68 10.24 3.56
N ARG A 163 -11.38 9.98 3.74
CA ARG A 163 -10.60 10.56 4.84
C ARG A 163 -10.67 12.08 4.85
N ASP A 164 -10.49 12.69 3.70
CA ASP A 164 -10.46 14.15 3.57
C ASP A 164 -11.84 14.76 3.75
N ASP A 165 -12.88 14.16 3.17
CA ASP A 165 -14.28 14.57 3.37
C ASP A 165 -14.68 14.54 4.87
N ILE A 166 -14.29 13.49 5.60
CA ILE A 166 -14.55 13.38 7.04
C ILE A 166 -13.75 14.41 7.83
N ARG A 167 -12.48 14.61 7.50
CA ARG A 167 -11.65 15.65 8.14
C ARG A 167 -12.23 17.03 7.94
N ASP A 168 -12.66 17.35 6.74
CA ASP A 168 -13.25 18.65 6.42
C ASP A 168 -14.58 18.86 7.15
N PHE A 169 -15.40 17.82 7.24
CA PHE A 169 -16.63 17.86 8.04
C PHE A 169 -16.37 18.21 9.50
N PHE A 170 -15.42 17.50 10.15
CA PHE A 170 -15.13 17.75 11.57
C PHE A 170 -14.38 19.06 11.83
N ARG A 171 -13.62 19.56 10.87
CA ARG A 171 -12.98 20.88 10.96
C ARG A 171 -13.94 22.03 10.79
N GLY A 172 -15.15 21.78 10.29
CA GLY A 172 -16.06 22.84 9.86
C GLY A 172 -15.48 23.64 8.69
N ALA A 173 -14.72 22.98 7.81
CA ALA A 173 -14.11 23.59 6.64
C ALA A 173 -15.20 24.00 5.65
N ASN A 174 -15.71 25.21 5.83
CA ASN A 174 -16.51 25.87 4.82
C ASN A 174 -15.59 26.25 3.65
N ASP A 175 -15.73 25.61 2.49
CA ASP A 175 -15.30 26.03 1.14
C ASP A 175 -13.99 26.87 1.00
N SER A 176 -13.19 26.97 2.06
CA SER A 176 -12.01 27.85 2.07
C SER A 176 -10.93 27.37 1.09
N ALA A 177 -10.80 26.06 0.90
CA ALA A 177 -9.85 25.52 -0.09
C ALA A 177 -10.34 25.79 -1.52
N VAL A 178 -11.63 25.65 -1.79
CA VAL A 178 -12.26 25.99 -3.08
C VAL A 178 -12.09 27.47 -3.36
N ARG A 179 -12.35 28.34 -2.37
CA ARG A 179 -12.17 29.80 -2.50
C ARG A 179 -10.72 30.23 -2.67
N ALA A 180 -9.77 29.49 -2.07
CA ALA A 180 -8.33 29.76 -2.25
C ALA A 180 -7.86 29.37 -3.66
N ALA A 181 -8.31 28.22 -4.19
CA ALA A 181 -8.02 27.79 -5.55
C ALA A 181 -8.61 28.74 -6.59
N ASP A 182 -9.84 29.20 -6.37
CA ASP A 182 -10.53 30.16 -7.25
C ASP A 182 -9.79 31.52 -7.30
N ARG A 183 -9.31 32.01 -6.14
CA ARG A 183 -8.50 33.24 -6.08
C ARG A 183 -7.14 33.14 -6.78
N GLN A 184 -6.61 31.92 -6.94
CA GLN A 184 -5.31 31.67 -7.61
C GLN A 184 -5.49 31.34 -9.09
N GLY A 185 -6.73 31.35 -9.62
CA GLY A 185 -7.02 31.02 -11.02
C GLY A 185 -6.66 29.57 -11.40
N LEU A 186 -6.55 28.69 -10.41
CA LEU A 186 -6.32 27.28 -10.66
C LEU A 186 -7.63 26.63 -11.18
N PRO A 187 -7.56 25.74 -12.17
CA PRO A 187 -8.75 25.06 -12.66
C PRO A 187 -9.39 24.30 -11.49
N LEU A 188 -10.56 24.75 -11.07
CA LEU A 188 -11.37 24.00 -10.14
C LEU A 188 -11.72 22.68 -10.81
N ASN A 189 -11.24 21.57 -10.27
CA ASN A 189 -11.93 20.32 -10.51
C ASN A 189 -13.40 20.58 -10.15
N PRO A 190 -14.36 20.32 -11.05
CA PRO A 190 -15.77 20.53 -10.74
C PRO A 190 -16.05 19.79 -9.43
N PRO A 191 -16.78 20.40 -8.48
CA PRO A 191 -17.13 19.72 -7.23
C PRO A 191 -17.70 18.37 -7.62
N SER A 192 -17.10 17.32 -7.07
CA SER A 192 -17.60 15.98 -7.37
C SER A 192 -19.11 15.99 -7.11
N PRO A 193 -19.93 15.30 -7.88
CA PRO A 193 -21.39 15.27 -7.69
C PRO A 193 -21.84 14.88 -6.27
N ARG A 194 -20.92 14.60 -5.39
CA ARG A 194 -21.11 14.16 -4.01
C ARG A 194 -21.47 15.27 -3.02
N SER A 195 -21.25 16.54 -3.33
CA SER A 195 -21.66 17.64 -2.45
C SER A 195 -23.19 17.78 -2.31
N ARG A 196 -23.97 16.94 -3.02
CA ARG A 196 -25.43 16.86 -2.93
C ARG A 196 -25.99 15.49 -2.55
N ARG A 197 -25.18 14.54 -2.10
CA ARG A 197 -25.71 13.32 -1.50
C ARG A 197 -25.76 13.50 0.01
N GLU A 198 -26.96 13.86 0.47
CA GLU A 198 -27.39 13.72 1.84
C GLU A 198 -27.02 12.33 2.37
N SER A 199 -26.33 12.34 3.52
CA SER A 199 -26.30 11.29 4.55
C SER A 199 -26.62 9.85 4.11
N SER A 200 -25.82 9.27 3.25
CA SER A 200 -25.66 7.82 3.26
C SER A 200 -24.55 7.48 4.26
N GLY A 201 -24.92 6.80 5.33
CA GLY A 201 -24.03 6.49 6.44
C GLY A 201 -22.83 5.65 6.02
N PRO A 202 -21.87 5.43 6.94
CA PRO A 202 -20.58 4.76 6.70
C PRO A 202 -20.67 3.38 6.02
N SER A 203 -21.83 2.76 6.00
CA SER A 203 -22.05 1.40 5.48
C SER A 203 -21.92 1.24 3.96
N GLU A 204 -22.04 2.31 3.18
CA GLU A 204 -21.92 2.20 1.72
C GLU A 204 -20.49 2.26 1.20
N TYR A 205 -19.57 2.86 1.96
CA TYR A 205 -18.15 2.96 1.58
C TYR A 205 -17.37 1.68 1.82
N PHE A 206 -17.92 0.77 2.65
CA PHE A 206 -17.30 -0.53 2.95
C PHE A 206 -17.91 -1.70 2.19
N LYS A 207 -18.83 -1.45 1.25
CA LYS A 207 -19.28 -2.48 0.31
C LYS A 207 -18.22 -2.73 -0.76
N GLY A 208 -17.04 -3.19 -0.35
CA GLY A 208 -16.21 -4.03 -1.19
C GLY A 208 -16.95 -5.35 -1.40
N LYS A 209 -16.90 -5.87 -2.62
CA LYS A 209 -17.49 -7.12 -3.08
C LYS A 209 -17.53 -8.19 -1.98
N ASN A 210 -18.67 -8.83 -1.82
CA ASN A 210 -19.02 -9.84 -0.83
C ASN A 210 -17.85 -10.71 -0.36
N ALA A 211 -17.36 -10.46 0.85
CA ALA A 211 -16.52 -11.41 1.55
C ALA A 211 -17.44 -12.48 2.16
N SER A 212 -17.47 -13.66 1.57
CA SER A 212 -18.01 -14.85 2.23
C SER A 212 -17.23 -15.06 3.54
N ARG A 213 -17.96 -15.08 4.64
CA ARG A 213 -17.45 -15.40 5.97
C ARG A 213 -16.96 -16.84 5.98
N HIS A 214 -15.68 -17.06 5.83
CA HIS A 214 -15.02 -18.27 6.28
C HIS A 214 -14.17 -17.92 7.50
N SER A 215 -14.77 -18.08 8.69
CA SER A 215 -14.03 -18.10 9.93
C SER A 215 -13.30 -19.44 10.01
N LEU A 216 -12.04 -19.47 9.63
CA LEU A 216 -11.15 -20.57 9.99
C LEU A 216 -10.71 -20.35 11.44
N LYS A 217 -11.28 -21.14 12.34
CA LYS A 217 -10.78 -21.29 13.71
C LYS A 217 -9.51 -22.13 13.63
N TYR A 218 -8.38 -21.54 13.92
CA TYR A 218 -7.16 -22.30 14.20
C TYR A 218 -7.17 -22.72 15.68
N PRO A 219 -6.96 -24.01 16.01
CA PRO A 219 -6.69 -24.41 17.36
C PRO A 219 -5.30 -23.92 17.79
N LEU A 220 -5.20 -23.50 19.04
CA LEU A 220 -3.99 -23.08 19.74
C LEU A 220 -2.95 -24.21 19.86
#